data_23dbd0c978ec513f7af4cd1801b9eb17
#
_entry.id   23dbd0c978ec513f7af4cd1801b9eb17
#
_cell.length_a   1.000
_cell.length_b   1.000
_cell.length_c   1.000
_cell.angle_alpha   90.00
_cell.angle_beta   90.00
_cell.angle_gamma   90.00
#
_symmetry.space_group_name_H-M   'P 1'
#
loop_
_entity.id
_entity.type
_entity.pdbx_description
1 polymer ?
#
loop_
_entity_poly.entity_id
_entity_poly.type
_entity_poly.pdbx_seq_one_letter_code
_entity_poly.pdbx_strand_id
1 'polypeptide(L)'
;MRYRFPDNFWWGSACSALQTEGDSLNGGKSQTTWDVWFERQPGRFHQGIGPAETSTLYRHWKQDIALLKQLKHNSFRTSLSWARLIPDGVGEVNPQAVSFYNHVIDELLAQGITPFITLFHFDMPMVMQEKGGWENRDVVEAFGRYAQTCFTLFGDRVKHWFTFNEPIVPVEGGYLYDFHYPNVVDFKRAATVAYHTVLAHSTAVRAWRAGRYDGEIGVVLNLTPSYPRSQHPADVQAAHHADLLFNRSFLDPVLKGEYPADLVALLKTYDQLPACQPGDRQLITDGKIDLLGINYYQPRRVKCRDTAVNPQAPFMPEWLFDYYDMPGRKMNPYRGWEIYAPGIYDIITNLRDNYGNPRCFISENGIGVENEQRFVQAGQIHDDYRIDFISEHLKWLHKGISEGCHCLGYHMWTFIDNWSWLNGYKNRYGFVQLDLATQTRTVKKSGEWFAATAEHNGFD
;
A
#
# COMPACT_ATOMS: atom_id res chain seq x y z
N MET A 1 -0.79 -32.39 0.38
CA MET A 1 0.59 -31.96 -0.04
C MET A 1 0.96 -30.79 0.84
N ARG A 2 2.11 -30.79 1.51
CA ARG A 2 2.51 -29.69 2.40
C ARG A 2 3.21 -28.59 1.61
N TYR A 3 2.71 -27.37 1.72
CA TYR A 3 3.31 -26.18 1.14
C TYR A 3 4.34 -25.60 2.11
N ARG A 4 5.64 -25.86 1.87
CA ARG A 4 6.73 -25.33 2.69
C ARG A 4 7.41 -24.19 1.96
N PHE A 5 7.62 -23.08 2.66
CA PHE A 5 8.28 -21.89 2.14
C PHE A 5 9.79 -21.92 2.40
N PRO A 6 10.59 -21.07 1.72
CA PRO A 6 12.03 -20.98 1.96
C PRO A 6 12.35 -20.67 3.43
N ASP A 7 13.52 -21.12 3.88
CA ASP A 7 13.99 -20.77 5.21
C ASP A 7 14.15 -19.24 5.33
N ASN A 8 13.86 -18.69 6.51
CA ASN A 8 13.83 -17.25 6.78
C ASN A 8 12.76 -16.45 6.00
N PHE A 9 11.71 -17.09 5.55
CA PHE A 9 10.57 -16.41 4.93
C PHE A 9 9.90 -15.45 5.93
N TRP A 10 9.58 -14.24 5.47
CA TRP A 10 8.93 -13.23 6.30
C TRP A 10 7.45 -13.53 6.45
N TRP A 11 7.05 -13.97 7.63
CA TRP A 11 5.66 -14.18 8.01
C TRP A 11 5.19 -13.00 8.85
N GLY A 12 4.26 -12.21 8.33
CA GLY A 12 3.83 -11.02 9.03
C GLY A 12 2.48 -10.49 8.63
N SER A 13 2.22 -9.29 9.08
CA SER A 13 1.06 -8.49 8.70
C SER A 13 1.47 -7.03 8.55
N ALA A 14 0.57 -6.26 7.97
CA ALA A 14 0.76 -4.84 7.72
C ALA A 14 -0.34 -4.00 8.36
N CYS A 15 0.00 -2.76 8.68
CA CYS A 15 -0.93 -1.68 9.00
C CYS A 15 -0.34 -0.33 8.54
N SER A 16 -0.99 0.78 8.88
CA SER A 16 -0.47 2.12 8.64
C SER A 16 -0.71 3.06 9.82
N ALA A 17 0.10 4.10 9.92
CA ALA A 17 0.04 5.07 11.00
C ALA A 17 -1.38 5.67 11.16
N LEU A 18 -1.92 6.24 10.10
CA LEU A 18 -3.22 6.93 10.17
C LEU A 18 -4.37 5.98 10.50
N GLN A 19 -4.31 4.73 10.02
CA GLN A 19 -5.38 3.75 10.21
C GLN A 19 -5.36 3.07 11.58
N THR A 20 -4.26 3.20 12.33
CA THR A 20 -4.07 2.47 13.60
C THR A 20 -3.66 3.31 14.79
N GLU A 21 -2.89 4.38 14.61
CA GLU A 21 -2.36 5.15 15.75
C GLU A 21 -3.44 5.80 16.58
N GLY A 22 -4.49 6.35 15.94
CA GLY A 22 -5.55 7.09 16.63
C GLY A 22 -5.08 8.35 17.32
N ASP A 23 -5.90 8.89 18.22
CA ASP A 23 -5.56 10.08 18.99
C ASP A 23 -5.02 11.21 18.13
N SER A 24 -5.73 11.54 17.06
CA SER A 24 -5.18 12.24 15.88
C SER A 24 -4.42 13.52 16.20
N LEU A 25 -4.73 14.25 17.26
CA LEU A 25 -3.99 15.47 17.63
C LEU A 25 -3.16 15.32 18.90
N ASN A 26 -3.18 14.16 19.55
CA ASN A 26 -2.38 13.92 20.74
C ASN A 26 -0.89 13.75 20.39
N GLY A 27 -0.02 14.13 21.32
CA GLY A 27 1.41 14.04 21.12
C GLY A 27 1.96 15.04 20.10
N GLY A 28 1.24 16.15 19.84
CA GLY A 28 1.70 17.22 18.95
C GLY A 28 1.59 16.92 17.45
N LYS A 29 0.83 15.91 17.03
CA LYS A 29 0.54 15.64 15.62
C LYS A 29 -0.30 16.77 15.01
N SER A 30 0.04 17.24 13.83
CA SER A 30 -0.80 18.13 13.04
C SER A 30 -1.86 17.36 12.25
N GLN A 31 -2.84 18.09 11.71
CA GLN A 31 -3.89 17.50 10.88
C GLN A 31 -3.33 16.99 9.54
N THR A 32 -3.83 15.85 9.11
CA THR A 32 -3.66 15.34 7.75
C THR A 32 -4.81 15.76 6.85
N THR A 33 -4.68 15.54 5.55
CA THR A 33 -5.77 15.72 4.59
C THR A 33 -7.03 14.93 4.96
N TRP A 34 -6.87 13.76 5.58
CA TRP A 34 -7.98 12.92 6.03
C TRP A 34 -8.71 13.48 7.25
N ASP A 35 -7.96 14.04 8.21
CA ASP A 35 -8.55 14.70 9.38
C ASP A 35 -9.44 15.87 8.92
N VAL A 36 -8.90 16.74 8.06
CA VAL A 36 -9.62 17.92 7.56
C VAL A 36 -10.79 17.52 6.65
N TRP A 37 -10.63 16.52 5.81
CA TRP A 37 -11.72 16.04 4.96
C TRP A 37 -12.87 15.46 5.77
N PHE A 38 -12.56 14.65 6.78
CA PHE A 38 -13.55 14.14 7.72
C PHE A 38 -14.31 15.26 8.43
N GLU A 39 -13.61 16.26 8.94
CA GLU A 39 -14.24 17.42 9.60
C GLU A 39 -15.20 18.19 8.66
N ARG A 40 -14.79 18.36 7.40
CA ARG A 40 -15.59 19.08 6.40
C ARG A 40 -16.77 18.28 5.85
N GLN A 41 -16.62 16.97 5.72
CA GLN A 41 -17.59 16.09 5.05
C GLN A 41 -17.73 14.74 5.77
N PRO A 42 -18.14 14.70 7.05
CA PRO A 42 -18.22 13.45 7.82
C PRO A 42 -19.22 12.46 7.21
N GLY A 43 -20.23 12.93 6.48
CA GLY A 43 -21.21 12.09 5.80
C GLY A 43 -20.64 11.26 4.63
N ARG A 44 -19.42 11.54 4.16
CA ARG A 44 -18.73 10.69 3.18
C ARG A 44 -18.12 9.42 3.81
N PHE A 45 -17.99 9.41 5.12
CA PHE A 45 -17.37 8.31 5.87
C PHE A 45 -18.46 7.41 6.47
N HIS A 46 -18.28 6.12 6.35
CA HIS A 46 -19.26 5.15 6.85
C HIS A 46 -19.55 5.37 8.33
N GLN A 47 -20.81 5.54 8.69
CA GLN A 47 -21.31 5.83 10.05
C GLN A 47 -20.69 7.09 10.70
N GLY A 48 -20.08 7.99 9.93
CA GLY A 48 -19.43 9.17 10.47
C GLY A 48 -18.21 8.85 11.35
N ILE A 49 -17.51 7.73 11.08
CA ILE A 49 -16.33 7.33 11.84
C ILE A 49 -15.08 7.84 11.09
N GLY A 50 -14.33 8.70 11.75
CA GLY A 50 -13.12 9.34 11.22
C GLY A 50 -11.81 8.71 11.70
N PRO A 51 -10.66 9.28 11.28
CA PRO A 51 -9.32 8.72 11.56
C PRO A 51 -8.89 8.80 13.03
N ALA A 52 -9.61 9.52 13.88
CA ALA A 52 -9.34 9.54 15.31
C ALA A 52 -9.77 8.25 16.02
N GLU A 53 -10.78 7.55 15.47
CA GLU A 53 -11.33 6.32 16.03
C GLU A 53 -10.66 5.09 15.40
N THR A 54 -9.56 4.64 16.01
CA THR A 54 -8.76 3.51 15.52
C THR A 54 -8.49 2.50 16.64
N SER A 55 -7.58 1.53 16.37
CA SER A 55 -7.05 0.62 17.40
C SER A 55 -6.15 1.29 18.42
N THR A 56 -5.93 2.61 18.30
CA THR A 56 -5.13 3.42 19.24
C THR A 56 -3.75 2.83 19.55
N LEU A 57 -3.03 2.41 18.49
CA LEU A 57 -1.66 1.89 18.60
C LEU A 57 -0.74 2.87 19.37
N TYR A 58 -0.99 4.17 19.26
CA TYR A 58 -0.23 5.19 20.00
C TYR A 58 -0.22 4.93 21.52
N ARG A 59 -1.27 4.33 22.07
CA ARG A 59 -1.37 3.97 23.49
C ARG A 59 -1.13 2.49 23.78
N HIS A 60 -1.51 1.61 22.84
CA HIS A 60 -1.54 0.16 23.04
C HIS A 60 -0.39 -0.59 22.37
N TRP A 61 0.61 0.11 21.84
CA TRP A 61 1.70 -0.49 21.06
C TRP A 61 2.36 -1.71 21.74
N LYS A 62 2.55 -1.65 23.06
CA LYS A 62 3.18 -2.74 23.80
C LYS A 62 2.32 -4.00 23.83
N GLN A 63 1.02 -3.85 24.04
CA GLN A 63 0.06 -4.95 23.99
C GLN A 63 -0.05 -5.52 22.59
N ASP A 64 -0.12 -4.65 21.58
CA ASP A 64 -0.29 -5.06 20.19
C ASP A 64 0.96 -5.80 19.67
N ILE A 65 2.17 -5.37 20.05
CA ILE A 65 3.41 -6.07 19.70
C ILE A 65 3.51 -7.42 20.43
N ALA A 66 3.06 -7.50 21.69
CA ALA A 66 2.99 -8.79 22.39
C ALA A 66 2.04 -9.78 21.66
N LEU A 67 0.92 -9.31 21.13
CA LEU A 67 0.03 -10.13 20.30
C LEU A 67 0.67 -10.58 18.98
N LEU A 68 1.45 -9.71 18.31
CA LEU A 68 2.23 -10.10 17.12
C LEU A 68 3.16 -11.28 17.44
N LYS A 69 3.87 -11.21 18.55
CA LYS A 69 4.75 -12.30 19.02
C LYS A 69 3.98 -13.57 19.34
N GLN A 70 2.84 -13.43 20.02
CA GLN A 70 1.95 -14.56 20.31
C GLN A 70 1.50 -15.25 19.02
N LEU A 71 1.18 -14.48 17.98
CA LEU A 71 0.77 -14.96 16.67
C LEU A 71 1.95 -15.28 15.73
N LYS A 72 3.16 -15.48 16.30
CA LYS A 72 4.35 -15.99 15.59
C LYS A 72 4.83 -15.14 14.42
N HIS A 73 4.51 -13.85 14.41
CA HIS A 73 5.06 -12.94 13.43
C HIS A 73 6.58 -12.80 13.62
N ASN A 74 7.35 -12.87 12.53
CA ASN A 74 8.78 -12.58 12.50
C ASN A 74 9.08 -11.23 11.82
N SER A 75 8.08 -10.62 11.25
CA SER A 75 8.14 -9.31 10.59
C SER A 75 6.82 -8.58 10.73
N PHE A 76 6.88 -7.24 10.72
CA PHE A 76 5.68 -6.41 10.82
C PHE A 76 5.91 -5.11 10.06
N ARG A 77 4.95 -4.74 9.21
CA ARG A 77 5.01 -3.51 8.44
C ARG A 77 4.04 -2.47 9.01
N THR A 78 4.56 -1.26 9.20
CA THR A 78 3.75 -0.07 9.52
C THR A 78 4.34 1.15 8.82
N SER A 79 3.73 2.32 8.99
CA SER A 79 4.25 3.59 8.48
C SER A 79 4.57 4.57 9.60
N LEU A 80 5.38 5.58 9.29
CA LEU A 80 5.55 6.77 10.13
C LEU A 80 4.56 7.83 9.63
N SER A 81 4.04 8.65 10.55
CA SER A 81 3.22 9.80 10.19
C SER A 81 4.11 11.04 10.05
N TRP A 82 4.19 11.58 8.83
CA TRP A 82 4.89 12.85 8.58
C TRP A 82 4.31 13.98 9.43
N ALA A 83 2.97 14.05 9.51
CA ALA A 83 2.26 15.04 10.33
C ALA A 83 2.51 14.92 11.85
N ARG A 84 2.90 13.73 12.33
CA ARG A 84 3.28 13.50 13.73
C ARG A 84 4.75 13.85 13.96
N LEU A 85 5.63 13.45 13.04
CA LEU A 85 7.08 13.60 13.22
C LEU A 85 7.54 15.03 12.97
N ILE A 86 7.00 15.71 11.94
CA ILE A 86 7.29 17.11 11.60
C ILE A 86 5.97 17.84 11.39
N PRO A 87 5.33 18.36 12.45
CA PRO A 87 3.96 18.87 12.38
C PRO A 87 3.72 20.02 11.39
N ASP A 88 4.71 20.88 11.15
CA ASP A 88 4.65 21.94 10.14
C ASP A 88 5.16 21.50 8.75
N GLY A 89 5.52 20.24 8.61
CA GLY A 89 5.97 19.59 7.39
C GLY A 89 7.43 19.79 7.04
N VAL A 90 8.11 20.83 7.55
CA VAL A 90 9.49 21.20 7.18
C VAL A 90 10.38 21.64 8.33
N GLY A 91 9.81 21.91 9.51
CA GLY A 91 10.50 22.50 10.65
C GLY A 91 11.11 21.50 11.61
N GLU A 92 10.91 21.77 12.89
CA GLU A 92 11.48 20.96 13.96
C GLU A 92 10.80 19.62 14.14
N VAL A 93 11.59 18.66 14.55
CA VAL A 93 11.12 17.29 14.85
C VAL A 93 10.39 17.28 16.18
N ASN A 94 9.20 16.68 16.21
CA ASN A 94 8.42 16.50 17.43
C ASN A 94 9.05 15.43 18.33
N PRO A 95 9.56 15.78 19.51
CA PRO A 95 10.25 14.83 20.39
C PRO A 95 9.33 13.73 20.94
N GLN A 96 8.01 14.01 21.08
CA GLN A 96 7.05 12.99 21.51
C GLN A 96 6.85 11.92 20.42
N ALA A 97 6.86 12.32 19.15
CA ALA A 97 6.81 11.39 18.04
C ALA A 97 8.06 10.51 17.96
N VAL A 98 9.23 11.11 18.15
CA VAL A 98 10.50 10.35 18.20
C VAL A 98 10.48 9.32 19.32
N SER A 99 10.06 9.71 20.51
CA SER A 99 9.92 8.80 21.65
C SER A 99 8.97 7.64 21.35
N PHE A 100 7.80 7.93 20.78
CA PHE A 100 6.81 6.91 20.41
C PHE A 100 7.35 5.91 19.41
N TYR A 101 7.92 6.38 18.30
CA TYR A 101 8.45 5.48 17.26
C TYR A 101 9.68 4.70 17.72
N ASN A 102 10.52 5.28 18.58
CA ASN A 102 11.59 4.54 19.24
C ASN A 102 11.04 3.37 20.06
N HIS A 103 10.03 3.61 20.89
CA HIS A 103 9.42 2.53 21.69
C HIS A 103 8.85 1.43 20.82
N VAL A 104 8.14 1.77 19.72
CA VAL A 104 7.57 0.76 18.80
C VAL A 104 8.68 -0.06 18.12
N ILE A 105 9.71 0.61 17.59
CA ILE A 105 10.82 -0.06 16.89
C ILE A 105 11.63 -0.94 17.84
N ASP A 106 11.97 -0.42 19.01
CA ASP A 106 12.75 -1.14 20.01
C ASP A 106 12.00 -2.36 20.54
N GLU A 107 10.70 -2.25 20.81
CA GLU A 107 9.89 -3.38 21.25
C GLU A 107 9.75 -4.44 20.16
N LEU A 108 9.51 -4.07 18.90
CA LEU A 108 9.48 -5.04 17.79
C LEU A 108 10.78 -5.84 17.74
N LEU A 109 11.92 -5.16 17.79
CA LEU A 109 13.23 -5.80 17.77
C LEU A 109 13.47 -6.67 19.02
N ALA A 110 13.07 -6.22 20.20
CA ALA A 110 13.18 -6.99 21.45
C ALA A 110 12.35 -8.28 21.40
N GLN A 111 11.22 -8.27 20.68
CA GLN A 111 10.39 -9.46 20.46
C GLN A 111 10.88 -10.34 19.30
N GLY A 112 11.96 -9.94 18.61
CA GLY A 112 12.50 -10.66 17.44
C GLY A 112 11.63 -10.48 16.19
N ILE A 113 10.91 -9.38 16.09
CA ILE A 113 10.07 -9.02 14.95
C ILE A 113 10.77 -7.94 14.14
N THR A 114 11.08 -8.22 12.88
CA THR A 114 11.75 -7.28 11.98
C THR A 114 10.79 -6.15 11.57
N PRO A 115 11.12 -4.87 11.84
CA PRO A 115 10.30 -3.75 11.41
C PRO A 115 10.49 -3.45 9.93
N PHE A 116 9.39 -3.29 9.20
CA PHE A 116 9.30 -2.81 7.83
C PHE A 116 8.59 -1.46 7.87
N ILE A 117 9.30 -0.39 7.56
CA ILE A 117 8.79 0.98 7.78
C ILE A 117 8.54 1.70 6.47
N THR A 118 7.30 2.17 6.31
CA THR A 118 6.88 3.00 5.18
C THR A 118 6.88 4.48 5.60
N LEU A 119 7.44 5.35 4.77
CA LEU A 119 7.52 6.79 5.06
C LEU A 119 6.20 7.52 4.83
N PHE A 120 5.41 7.09 3.83
CA PHE A 120 4.15 7.74 3.47
C PHE A 120 3.07 6.73 3.10
N HIS A 121 1.92 6.79 3.79
CA HIS A 121 0.76 5.94 3.55
C HIS A 121 -0.52 6.79 3.51
N PHE A 122 -0.63 7.65 2.48
CA PHE A 122 -1.77 8.53 2.14
C PHE A 122 -2.00 9.73 3.09
N ASP A 123 -1.24 9.85 4.15
CA ASP A 123 -1.43 10.80 5.24
C ASP A 123 -0.63 12.10 5.06
N MET A 124 -0.89 12.81 3.96
CA MET A 124 -0.30 14.12 3.68
C MET A 124 -0.63 15.09 4.81
N PRO A 125 0.38 15.74 5.44
CA PRO A 125 0.12 16.85 6.36
C PRO A 125 -0.68 17.95 5.66
N MET A 126 -1.75 18.45 6.27
CA MET A 126 -2.61 19.45 5.62
C MET A 126 -1.82 20.72 5.27
N VAL A 127 -0.85 21.11 6.09
CA VAL A 127 0.05 22.24 5.83
C VAL A 127 0.89 22.05 4.55
N MET A 128 1.22 20.83 4.16
CA MET A 128 1.88 20.51 2.89
C MET A 128 0.89 20.50 1.72
N GLN A 129 -0.33 20.01 1.95
CA GLN A 129 -1.39 20.07 0.95
C GLN A 129 -1.78 21.52 0.60
N GLU A 130 -1.83 22.40 1.58
CA GLU A 130 -2.09 23.84 1.38
C GLU A 130 -1.00 24.55 0.56
N LYS A 131 0.21 24.00 0.56
CA LYS A 131 1.31 24.43 -0.33
C LYS A 131 1.21 23.82 -1.73
N GLY A 132 0.16 23.07 -2.04
CA GLY A 132 -0.08 22.42 -3.34
C GLY A 132 0.13 20.90 -3.36
N GLY A 133 0.48 20.28 -2.24
CA GLY A 133 0.66 18.83 -2.15
C GLY A 133 1.64 18.29 -3.18
N TRP A 134 1.38 17.12 -3.74
CA TRP A 134 2.26 16.52 -4.76
C TRP A 134 2.27 17.26 -6.11
N GLU A 135 1.41 18.24 -6.33
CA GLU A 135 1.50 19.11 -7.52
C GLU A 135 2.65 20.12 -7.42
N ASN A 136 3.15 20.39 -6.22
CA ASN A 136 4.24 21.35 -5.98
C ASN A 136 5.58 20.66 -5.73
N ARG A 137 6.61 21.01 -6.50
CA ARG A 137 7.96 20.45 -6.34
C ARG A 137 8.62 20.79 -5.01
N ASP A 138 8.26 21.90 -4.37
CA ASP A 138 8.76 22.22 -3.02
C ASP A 138 8.32 21.18 -1.99
N VAL A 139 7.15 20.56 -2.19
CA VAL A 139 6.67 19.44 -1.35
C VAL A 139 7.47 18.16 -1.61
N VAL A 140 7.90 17.93 -2.87
CA VAL A 140 8.82 16.83 -3.21
C VAL A 140 10.14 16.96 -2.44
N GLU A 141 10.73 18.16 -2.43
CA GLU A 141 11.96 18.44 -1.68
C GLU A 141 11.75 18.35 -0.16
N ALA A 142 10.60 18.80 0.34
CA ALA A 142 10.22 18.67 1.75
C ALA A 142 10.12 17.20 2.16
N PHE A 143 9.56 16.34 1.31
CA PHE A 143 9.51 14.91 1.52
C PHE A 143 10.91 14.27 1.60
N GLY A 144 11.83 14.72 0.74
CA GLY A 144 13.23 14.27 0.80
C GLY A 144 13.89 14.59 2.13
N ARG A 145 13.64 15.80 2.68
CA ARG A 145 14.13 16.19 4.03
C ARG A 145 13.47 15.36 5.14
N TYR A 146 12.18 15.14 5.07
CA TYR A 146 11.46 14.24 5.98
C TYR A 146 12.05 12.83 5.97
N ALA A 147 12.27 12.25 4.78
CA ALA A 147 12.89 10.94 4.64
C ALA A 147 14.29 10.90 5.27
N GLN A 148 15.13 11.89 4.98
CA GLN A 148 16.46 12.01 5.58
C GLN A 148 16.40 12.07 7.10
N THR A 149 15.45 12.81 7.66
CA THR A 149 15.21 12.88 9.11
C THR A 149 14.84 11.51 9.68
N CYS A 150 13.93 10.78 9.04
CA CYS A 150 13.56 9.43 9.46
C CYS A 150 14.75 8.47 9.45
N PHE A 151 15.55 8.50 8.40
CA PHE A 151 16.76 7.66 8.29
C PHE A 151 17.81 7.99 9.36
N THR A 152 17.98 9.27 9.66
CA THR A 152 18.90 9.73 10.72
C THR A 152 18.43 9.26 12.11
N LEU A 153 17.13 9.29 12.38
CA LEU A 153 16.56 8.94 13.69
C LEU A 153 16.48 7.43 13.94
N PHE A 154 16.21 6.63 12.91
CA PHE A 154 15.83 5.23 13.07
C PHE A 154 16.62 4.27 12.17
N GLY A 155 17.45 4.75 11.25
CA GLY A 155 18.18 3.92 10.26
C GLY A 155 19.29 3.07 10.86
N ASP A 156 19.69 3.32 12.09
CA ASP A 156 20.59 2.47 12.86
C ASP A 156 19.99 1.08 13.16
N ARG A 157 18.66 1.01 13.32
CA ARG A 157 17.91 -0.18 13.74
C ARG A 157 16.96 -0.71 12.67
N VAL A 158 16.29 0.15 11.91
CA VAL A 158 15.38 -0.24 10.81
C VAL A 158 16.19 -0.53 9.56
N LYS A 159 16.06 -1.76 9.02
CA LYS A 159 16.81 -2.25 7.85
C LYS A 159 15.97 -2.37 6.58
N HIS A 160 14.65 -2.23 6.68
CA HIS A 160 13.73 -2.33 5.55
C HIS A 160 12.84 -1.09 5.48
N TRP A 161 13.15 -0.20 4.55
CA TRP A 161 12.47 1.07 4.36
C TRP A 161 11.69 1.10 3.05
N PHE A 162 10.52 1.72 3.07
CA PHE A 162 9.69 1.94 1.88
C PHE A 162 9.29 3.40 1.81
N THR A 163 9.50 4.01 0.67
CA THR A 163 9.22 5.45 0.48
C THR A 163 7.74 5.74 0.50
N PHE A 164 6.96 4.98 -0.26
CA PHE A 164 5.52 5.13 -0.40
C PHE A 164 4.80 3.79 -0.27
N ASN A 165 3.57 3.86 0.22
CA ASN A 165 2.57 2.83 0.00
C ASN A 165 1.68 3.24 -1.17
N GLU A 166 1.54 2.37 -2.17
CA GLU A 166 0.59 2.49 -3.28
C GLU A 166 0.48 3.91 -3.88
N PRO A 167 1.56 4.48 -4.42
CA PRO A 167 1.53 5.87 -4.90
C PRO A 167 0.47 6.13 -5.98
N ILE A 168 0.03 5.08 -6.70
CA ILE A 168 -1.07 5.18 -7.68
C ILE A 168 -2.43 5.48 -7.02
N VAL A 169 -2.66 5.02 -5.77
CA VAL A 169 -3.98 5.16 -5.11
C VAL A 169 -4.34 6.61 -4.80
N PRO A 170 -3.46 7.46 -4.22
CA PRO A 170 -3.72 8.89 -4.12
C PRO A 170 -3.90 9.59 -5.47
N VAL A 171 -3.25 9.12 -6.52
CA VAL A 171 -3.44 9.64 -7.89
C VAL A 171 -4.84 9.32 -8.39
N GLU A 172 -5.25 8.05 -8.32
CA GLU A 172 -6.59 7.60 -8.71
C GLU A 172 -7.67 8.30 -7.87
N GLY A 173 -7.53 8.23 -6.55
CA GLY A 173 -8.55 8.72 -5.64
C GLY A 173 -8.64 10.22 -5.56
N GLY A 174 -7.51 10.90 -5.56
CA GLY A 174 -7.45 12.35 -5.39
C GLY A 174 -7.59 13.16 -6.66
N TYR A 175 -7.28 12.57 -7.84
CA TYR A 175 -7.16 13.31 -9.09
C TYR A 175 -7.88 12.69 -10.30
N LEU A 176 -8.46 11.49 -10.16
CA LEU A 176 -9.23 10.84 -11.24
C LEU A 176 -10.67 10.49 -10.83
N TYR A 177 -10.88 9.89 -9.63
CA TYR A 177 -12.13 9.21 -9.27
C TYR A 177 -12.79 9.66 -7.96
N ASP A 178 -12.34 10.76 -7.38
CA ASP A 178 -12.98 11.46 -6.25
C ASP A 178 -13.23 10.59 -4.99
N PHE A 179 -12.32 9.69 -4.64
CA PHE A 179 -12.41 8.91 -3.40
C PHE A 179 -11.27 9.18 -2.40
N HIS A 180 -10.38 10.16 -2.70
CA HIS A 180 -9.40 10.75 -1.79
C HIS A 180 -9.42 12.27 -1.90
N TYR A 181 -8.98 12.95 -0.84
CA TYR A 181 -8.69 14.37 -0.93
C TYR A 181 -7.49 14.60 -1.89
N PRO A 182 -7.45 15.64 -2.75
CA PRO A 182 -8.27 16.85 -2.75
C PRO A 182 -9.56 16.79 -3.61
N ASN A 183 -10.01 15.62 -4.03
CA ASN A 183 -11.27 15.44 -4.76
C ASN A 183 -11.29 16.16 -6.12
N VAL A 184 -10.19 16.13 -6.84
CA VAL A 184 -10.03 16.68 -8.19
C VAL A 184 -10.33 15.60 -9.23
N VAL A 185 -10.88 15.96 -10.36
CA VAL A 185 -11.05 15.08 -11.51
C VAL A 185 -10.40 15.74 -12.73
N ASP A 186 -9.12 15.44 -12.93
CA ASP A 186 -8.29 16.03 -13.99
C ASP A 186 -7.08 15.14 -14.26
N PHE A 187 -7.04 14.52 -15.44
CA PHE A 187 -5.98 13.57 -15.79
C PHE A 187 -4.59 14.23 -15.88
N LYS A 188 -4.49 15.47 -16.38
CA LYS A 188 -3.20 16.17 -16.49
C LYS A 188 -2.59 16.46 -15.12
N ARG A 189 -3.42 16.85 -14.16
CA ARG A 189 -3.02 17.02 -12.77
C ARG A 189 -2.66 15.66 -12.13
N ALA A 190 -3.43 14.61 -12.41
CA ALA A 190 -3.12 13.25 -11.99
C ALA A 190 -1.74 12.78 -12.51
N ALA A 191 -1.45 13.00 -13.78
CA ALA A 191 -0.15 12.66 -14.38
C ALA A 191 1.00 13.46 -13.73
N THR A 192 0.77 14.74 -13.41
CA THR A 192 1.74 15.58 -12.69
C THR A 192 2.01 15.04 -11.30
N VAL A 193 0.97 14.69 -10.54
CA VAL A 193 1.08 14.11 -9.20
C VAL A 193 1.82 12.78 -9.23
N ALA A 194 1.49 11.89 -10.18
CA ALA A 194 2.19 10.62 -10.36
C ALA A 194 3.69 10.84 -10.64
N TYR A 195 4.02 11.77 -11.53
CA TYR A 195 5.40 12.11 -11.86
C TYR A 195 6.16 12.68 -10.67
N HIS A 196 5.58 13.64 -9.95
CA HIS A 196 6.18 14.23 -8.75
C HIS A 196 6.34 13.22 -7.61
N THR A 197 5.44 12.24 -7.50
CA THR A 197 5.57 11.17 -6.50
C THR A 197 6.77 10.26 -6.81
N VAL A 198 7.04 9.98 -8.10
CA VAL A 198 8.26 9.27 -8.50
C VAL A 198 9.52 10.09 -8.20
N LEU A 199 9.49 11.41 -8.41
CA LEU A 199 10.61 12.29 -8.03
C LEU A 199 10.82 12.31 -6.51
N ALA A 200 9.75 12.35 -5.72
CA ALA A 200 9.81 12.31 -4.26
C ALA A 200 10.40 10.98 -3.77
N HIS A 201 9.95 9.87 -4.34
CA HIS A 201 10.54 8.55 -4.14
C HIS A 201 12.05 8.57 -4.42
N SER A 202 12.44 9.03 -5.60
CA SER A 202 13.84 9.06 -6.03
C SER A 202 14.71 9.98 -5.14
N THR A 203 14.14 11.09 -4.66
CA THR A 203 14.81 11.99 -3.71
C THR A 203 15.07 11.29 -2.37
N ALA A 204 14.10 10.53 -1.88
CA ALA A 204 14.28 9.74 -0.65
C ALA A 204 15.31 8.61 -0.83
N VAL A 205 15.30 7.91 -1.97
CA VAL A 205 16.31 6.89 -2.30
C VAL A 205 17.71 7.51 -2.34
N ARG A 206 17.86 8.67 -2.97
CA ARG A 206 19.14 9.41 -2.99
C ARG A 206 19.61 9.77 -1.58
N ALA A 207 18.72 10.22 -0.71
CA ALA A 207 19.05 10.52 0.69
C ALA A 207 19.51 9.26 1.45
N TRP A 208 18.84 8.13 1.25
CA TRP A 208 19.24 6.83 1.80
C TRP A 208 20.65 6.43 1.36
N ARG A 209 20.92 6.49 0.06
CA ARG A 209 22.24 6.15 -0.51
C ARG A 209 23.36 7.05 0.01
N ALA A 210 23.09 8.37 0.08
CA ALA A 210 24.06 9.35 0.58
C ALA A 210 24.41 9.12 2.06
N GLY A 211 23.44 8.70 2.87
CA GLY A 211 23.62 8.40 4.29
C GLY A 211 24.39 7.09 4.55
N ARG A 212 24.58 6.23 3.54
CA ARG A 212 25.25 4.93 3.63
C ARG A 212 24.71 4.04 4.75
N TYR A 213 23.40 4.08 4.95
CA TYR A 213 22.73 3.23 5.93
C TYR A 213 22.81 1.75 5.54
N ASP A 214 22.88 0.89 6.55
CA ASP A 214 22.83 -0.55 6.35
C ASP A 214 21.37 -1.02 6.22
N GLY A 215 21.06 -1.76 5.17
CA GLY A 215 19.71 -2.25 4.87
C GLY A 215 19.29 -1.97 3.45
N GLU A 216 17.98 -2.03 3.22
CA GLU A 216 17.34 -1.94 1.91
C GLU A 216 16.33 -0.82 1.86
N ILE A 217 16.26 -0.11 0.74
CA ILE A 217 15.21 0.85 0.45
C ILE A 217 14.36 0.38 -0.73
N GLY A 218 13.05 0.51 -0.58
CA GLY A 218 12.07 0.08 -1.56
C GLY A 218 10.89 1.02 -1.70
N VAL A 219 9.89 0.53 -2.36
CA VAL A 219 8.56 1.10 -2.48
C VAL A 219 7.52 -0.02 -2.42
N VAL A 220 6.32 0.28 -1.98
CA VAL A 220 5.19 -0.66 -2.01
C VAL A 220 4.26 -0.25 -3.13
N LEU A 221 4.04 -1.14 -4.09
CA LEU A 221 3.16 -0.90 -5.23
C LEU A 221 1.92 -1.78 -5.18
N ASN A 222 0.77 -1.17 -5.42
CA ASN A 222 -0.47 -1.88 -5.70
C ASN A 222 -0.44 -2.36 -7.15
N LEU A 223 -0.12 -3.64 -7.36
CA LEU A 223 -0.07 -4.22 -8.68
C LEU A 223 -1.36 -4.96 -8.99
N THR A 224 -2.08 -4.48 -10.02
CA THR A 224 -3.34 -5.06 -10.48
C THR A 224 -3.14 -5.60 -11.90
N PRO A 225 -2.87 -6.91 -12.07
CA PRO A 225 -2.72 -7.49 -13.39
C PRO A 225 -3.91 -7.16 -14.27
N SER A 226 -3.66 -6.64 -15.47
CA SER A 226 -4.70 -6.23 -16.41
C SER A 226 -4.95 -7.35 -17.43
N TYR A 227 -6.11 -8.01 -17.32
CA TYR A 227 -6.50 -9.11 -18.19
C TYR A 227 -7.46 -8.65 -19.28
N PRO A 228 -7.18 -8.94 -20.56
CA PRO A 228 -8.09 -8.65 -21.65
C PRO A 228 -9.30 -9.59 -21.64
N ARG A 229 -10.45 -9.11 -22.14
CA ARG A 229 -11.64 -9.93 -22.31
C ARG A 229 -11.38 -11.15 -23.23
N SER A 230 -10.54 -10.96 -24.26
CA SER A 230 -10.21 -11.99 -25.25
C SER A 230 -8.81 -11.78 -25.81
N GLN A 231 -8.37 -12.72 -26.66
CA GLN A 231 -7.11 -12.60 -27.42
C GLN A 231 -7.24 -11.72 -28.68
N HIS A 232 -8.38 -11.07 -28.90
CA HIS A 232 -8.52 -10.13 -30.00
C HIS A 232 -7.55 -8.95 -29.80
N PRO A 233 -6.82 -8.51 -30.85
CA PRO A 233 -5.79 -7.47 -30.70
C PRO A 233 -6.27 -6.18 -30.02
N ALA A 234 -7.51 -5.77 -30.25
CA ALA A 234 -8.07 -4.59 -29.61
C ALA A 234 -8.28 -4.76 -28.08
N ASP A 235 -8.69 -5.95 -27.62
CA ASP A 235 -8.81 -6.24 -26.18
C ASP A 235 -7.41 -6.35 -25.53
N VAL A 236 -6.44 -6.94 -26.21
CA VAL A 236 -5.04 -7.02 -25.75
C VAL A 236 -4.44 -5.62 -25.64
N GLN A 237 -4.70 -4.74 -26.63
CA GLN A 237 -4.24 -3.35 -26.58
C GLN A 237 -4.89 -2.56 -25.42
N ALA A 238 -6.17 -2.80 -25.14
CA ALA A 238 -6.87 -2.21 -24.01
C ALA A 238 -6.22 -2.61 -22.66
N ALA A 239 -5.87 -3.90 -22.52
CA ALA A 239 -5.16 -4.39 -21.33
C ALA A 239 -3.75 -3.80 -21.21
N HIS A 240 -3.04 -3.66 -22.33
CA HIS A 240 -1.73 -3.00 -22.36
C HIS A 240 -1.81 -1.54 -21.91
N HIS A 241 -2.79 -0.77 -22.38
CA HIS A 241 -2.99 0.61 -21.94
C HIS A 241 -3.30 0.69 -20.44
N ALA A 242 -4.15 -0.18 -19.92
CA ALA A 242 -4.44 -0.24 -18.50
C ALA A 242 -3.20 -0.57 -17.67
N ASP A 243 -2.37 -1.51 -18.12
CA ASP A 243 -1.12 -1.87 -17.47
C ASP A 243 -0.11 -0.71 -17.46
N LEU A 244 0.03 0.00 -18.59
CA LEU A 244 0.87 1.19 -18.70
C LEU A 244 0.48 2.26 -17.67
N LEU A 245 -0.82 2.56 -17.57
CA LEU A 245 -1.31 3.64 -16.71
C LEU A 245 -1.27 3.28 -15.22
N PHE A 246 -1.64 2.06 -14.86
CA PHE A 246 -1.89 1.71 -13.45
C PHE A 246 -0.79 0.86 -12.80
N ASN A 247 0.07 0.20 -13.56
CA ASN A 247 1.18 -0.58 -13.03
C ASN A 247 2.53 -0.01 -13.45
N ARG A 248 2.79 0.06 -14.76
CA ARG A 248 4.11 0.39 -15.31
C ARG A 248 4.50 1.84 -15.14
N SER A 249 3.53 2.74 -14.91
CA SER A 249 3.79 4.15 -14.58
C SER A 249 4.61 4.35 -13.29
N PHE A 250 4.58 3.36 -12.38
CA PHE A 250 5.43 3.33 -11.18
C PHE A 250 6.46 2.19 -11.22
N LEU A 251 6.09 1.01 -11.72
CA LEU A 251 6.95 -0.17 -11.69
C LEU A 251 8.24 0.02 -12.51
N ASP A 252 8.13 0.55 -13.75
CA ASP A 252 9.29 0.74 -14.61
C ASP A 252 10.26 1.81 -14.04
N PRO A 253 9.82 3.00 -13.59
CA PRO A 253 10.71 3.99 -12.99
C PRO A 253 11.49 3.46 -11.79
N VAL A 254 10.86 2.70 -10.90
CA VAL A 254 11.51 2.25 -9.65
C VAL A 254 12.41 1.02 -9.85
N LEU A 255 12.17 0.19 -10.86
CA LEU A 255 13.00 -0.99 -11.15
C LEU A 255 13.99 -0.77 -12.29
N LYS A 256 13.59 -0.05 -13.34
CA LYS A 256 14.41 0.20 -14.54
C LYS A 256 15.09 1.58 -14.51
N GLY A 257 14.57 2.53 -13.73
CA GLY A 257 15.08 3.90 -13.67
C GLY A 257 14.63 4.77 -14.83
N GLU A 258 13.57 4.35 -15.55
CA GLU A 258 13.02 5.09 -16.69
C GLU A 258 11.54 4.75 -16.91
N TYR A 259 10.80 5.66 -17.53
CA TYR A 259 9.42 5.42 -17.93
C TYR A 259 9.35 4.59 -19.21
N PRO A 260 8.30 3.75 -19.37
CA PRO A 260 8.04 3.05 -20.65
C PRO A 260 7.89 4.05 -21.80
N ALA A 261 8.59 3.82 -22.91
CA ALA A 261 8.53 4.70 -24.09
C ALA A 261 7.13 4.81 -24.68
N ASP A 262 6.37 3.72 -24.65
CA ASP A 262 4.98 3.63 -25.09
C ASP A 262 4.02 4.42 -24.19
N LEU A 263 4.24 4.45 -22.87
CA LEU A 263 3.50 5.34 -21.95
C LEU A 263 3.77 6.82 -22.28
N VAL A 264 5.03 7.19 -22.47
CA VAL A 264 5.41 8.57 -22.82
C VAL A 264 4.77 8.98 -24.15
N ALA A 265 4.81 8.10 -25.17
CA ALA A 265 4.17 8.34 -26.47
C ALA A 265 2.64 8.48 -26.35
N LEU A 266 2.01 7.62 -25.54
CA LEU A 266 0.58 7.68 -25.25
C LEU A 266 0.18 9.04 -24.62
N LEU A 267 0.85 9.44 -23.55
CA LEU A 267 0.57 10.70 -22.88
C LEU A 267 0.83 11.91 -23.78
N LYS A 268 1.85 11.86 -24.61
CA LYS A 268 2.14 12.91 -25.60
C LYS A 268 1.02 13.04 -26.63
N THR A 269 0.48 11.91 -27.12
CA THR A 269 -0.62 11.88 -28.10
C THR A 269 -1.87 12.63 -27.59
N TYR A 270 -2.14 12.54 -26.31
CA TYR A 270 -3.31 13.18 -25.69
C TYR A 270 -2.98 14.49 -24.94
N ASP A 271 -1.79 15.03 -25.12
CA ASP A 271 -1.31 16.25 -24.42
C ASP A 271 -1.37 16.16 -22.89
N GLN A 272 -1.05 14.98 -22.35
CA GLN A 272 -1.13 14.68 -20.91
C GLN A 272 0.26 14.58 -20.24
N LEU A 273 1.35 14.87 -20.93
CA LEU A 273 2.69 14.80 -20.34
C LEU A 273 2.86 15.82 -19.21
N PRO A 274 3.40 15.41 -18.05
CA PRO A 274 3.80 16.35 -17.00
C PRO A 274 5.02 17.20 -17.44
N ALA A 275 5.20 18.34 -16.79
CA ALA A 275 6.38 19.19 -17.01
C ALA A 275 7.62 18.54 -16.39
N CYS A 276 8.63 18.29 -17.22
CA CYS A 276 9.93 17.79 -16.80
C CYS A 276 10.94 18.93 -16.64
N GLN A 277 11.90 18.77 -15.73
CA GLN A 277 13.00 19.71 -15.53
C GLN A 277 14.37 19.05 -15.80
N PRO A 278 15.41 19.83 -16.12
CA PRO A 278 16.77 19.29 -16.20
C PRO A 278 17.15 18.57 -14.90
N GLY A 279 17.73 17.37 -15.01
CA GLY A 279 18.13 16.55 -13.86
C GLY A 279 17.09 15.52 -13.41
N ASP A 280 15.80 15.69 -13.72
CA ASP A 280 14.75 14.74 -13.33
C ASP A 280 15.05 13.31 -13.81
N ARG A 281 15.48 13.17 -15.07
CA ARG A 281 15.81 11.86 -15.63
C ARG A 281 16.92 11.15 -14.84
N GLN A 282 17.98 11.88 -14.48
CA GLN A 282 19.07 11.30 -13.68
C GLN A 282 18.59 10.93 -12.28
N LEU A 283 17.78 11.79 -11.66
CA LEU A 283 17.20 11.52 -10.34
C LEU A 283 16.36 10.23 -10.36
N ILE A 284 15.52 10.03 -11.38
CA ILE A 284 14.72 8.82 -11.55
C ILE A 284 15.61 7.59 -11.77
N THR A 285 16.65 7.72 -12.61
CA THR A 285 17.60 6.64 -12.86
C THR A 285 18.32 6.19 -11.59
N ASP A 286 18.66 7.15 -10.73
CA ASP A 286 19.32 6.90 -9.42
C ASP A 286 18.33 6.41 -8.34
N GLY A 287 17.03 6.54 -8.58
CA GLY A 287 15.94 6.16 -7.68
C GLY A 287 15.57 4.68 -7.68
N LYS A 288 16.40 3.80 -8.27
CA LYS A 288 16.11 2.36 -8.28
C LYS A 288 16.17 1.74 -6.88
N ILE A 289 15.26 0.80 -6.65
CA ILE A 289 15.03 0.16 -5.35
C ILE A 289 15.83 -1.14 -5.17
N ASP A 290 15.99 -1.56 -3.90
CA ASP A 290 16.58 -2.85 -3.51
C ASP A 290 15.53 -3.93 -3.28
N LEU A 291 14.33 -3.54 -2.80
CA LEU A 291 13.26 -4.44 -2.38
C LEU A 291 11.90 -3.87 -2.80
N LEU A 292 11.11 -4.68 -3.49
CA LEU A 292 9.75 -4.31 -3.90
C LEU A 292 8.71 -4.90 -2.94
N GLY A 293 7.88 -4.06 -2.32
CA GLY A 293 6.65 -4.49 -1.68
C GLY A 293 5.51 -4.58 -2.70
N ILE A 294 4.74 -5.64 -2.64
CA ILE A 294 3.62 -5.91 -3.54
C ILE A 294 2.34 -5.99 -2.73
N ASN A 295 1.41 -5.06 -2.99
CA ASN A 295 0.04 -5.17 -2.52
C ASN A 295 -0.81 -5.77 -3.63
N TYR A 296 -1.51 -6.86 -3.33
CA TYR A 296 -2.40 -7.52 -4.28
C TYR A 296 -3.73 -7.89 -3.62
N TYR A 297 -4.83 -7.43 -4.20
CA TYR A 297 -6.19 -7.72 -3.73
C TYR A 297 -7.09 -8.28 -4.82
N GLN A 298 -6.96 -7.77 -6.05
CA GLN A 298 -7.83 -8.13 -7.17
C GLN A 298 -7.15 -7.87 -8.50
N PRO A 299 -7.56 -8.53 -9.59
CA PRO A 299 -7.15 -8.20 -10.95
C PRO A 299 -7.93 -7.01 -11.48
N ARG A 300 -7.46 -6.46 -12.61
CA ARG A 300 -8.21 -5.55 -13.47
C ARG A 300 -8.61 -6.29 -14.75
N ARG A 301 -9.90 -6.32 -15.05
CA ARG A 301 -10.39 -6.90 -16.30
C ARG A 301 -10.88 -5.81 -17.22
N VAL A 302 -10.41 -5.82 -18.46
CA VAL A 302 -10.69 -4.77 -19.44
C VAL A 302 -11.01 -5.34 -20.81
N LYS A 303 -11.63 -4.53 -21.64
CA LYS A 303 -11.92 -4.81 -23.05
C LYS A 303 -11.69 -3.55 -23.86
N CYS A 304 -11.60 -3.69 -25.17
CA CYS A 304 -11.67 -2.53 -26.06
C CYS A 304 -13.04 -1.84 -25.89
N ARG A 305 -13.06 -0.56 -26.17
CA ARG A 305 -14.30 0.22 -26.11
C ARG A 305 -15.29 -0.28 -27.15
N ASP A 306 -16.53 -0.40 -26.74
CA ASP A 306 -17.65 -0.70 -27.65
C ASP A 306 -18.26 0.57 -28.28
N THR A 307 -17.92 1.75 -27.72
CA THR A 307 -18.48 3.04 -28.14
C THR A 307 -17.39 4.05 -28.48
N ALA A 308 -17.67 4.96 -29.39
CA ALA A 308 -16.75 6.04 -29.71
C ALA A 308 -16.55 6.98 -28.53
N VAL A 309 -15.36 7.54 -28.41
CA VAL A 309 -15.03 8.56 -27.44
C VAL A 309 -15.70 9.88 -27.84
N ASN A 310 -16.24 10.59 -26.85
CA ASN A 310 -16.66 11.97 -27.08
C ASN A 310 -15.41 12.88 -27.09
N PRO A 311 -15.01 13.46 -28.22
CA PRO A 311 -13.78 14.24 -28.32
C PRO A 311 -13.84 15.58 -27.57
N GLN A 312 -15.03 15.99 -27.10
CA GLN A 312 -15.22 17.20 -26.29
C GLN A 312 -15.13 16.93 -24.78
N ALA A 313 -15.11 15.66 -24.36
CA ALA A 313 -14.94 15.31 -22.96
C ALA A 313 -13.47 15.44 -22.56
N PRO A 314 -13.16 15.74 -21.28
CA PRO A 314 -11.79 15.65 -20.77
C PRO A 314 -11.22 14.24 -20.96
N PHE A 315 -9.91 14.15 -21.24
CA PHE A 315 -9.24 12.87 -21.33
C PHE A 315 -9.27 12.15 -19.98
N MET A 316 -9.60 10.85 -20.01
CA MET A 316 -9.63 9.95 -18.85
C MET A 316 -9.13 8.57 -19.29
N PRO A 317 -8.71 7.69 -18.36
CA PRO A 317 -8.28 6.31 -18.70
C PRO A 317 -9.31 5.55 -19.55
N GLU A 318 -10.60 5.79 -19.32
CA GLU A 318 -11.72 5.19 -20.04
C GLU A 318 -11.83 5.62 -21.51
N TRP A 319 -10.99 6.52 -21.99
CA TRP A 319 -10.80 6.76 -23.42
C TRP A 319 -10.12 5.59 -24.11
N LEU A 320 -9.36 4.79 -23.38
CA LEU A 320 -8.46 3.77 -23.91
C LEU A 320 -9.02 2.35 -23.76
N PHE A 321 -9.93 2.12 -22.81
CA PHE A 321 -10.53 0.83 -22.53
C PHE A 321 -11.82 0.98 -21.74
N ASP A 322 -12.65 -0.06 -21.75
CA ASP A 322 -13.77 -0.24 -20.82
C ASP A 322 -13.42 -1.34 -19.80
N TYR A 323 -13.99 -1.25 -18.59
CA TYR A 323 -13.95 -2.37 -17.64
C TYR A 323 -14.83 -3.52 -18.12
N TYR A 324 -14.44 -4.73 -17.77
CA TYR A 324 -15.11 -5.95 -18.20
C TYR A 324 -15.51 -6.82 -17.02
N ASP A 325 -16.80 -7.03 -16.87
CA ASP A 325 -17.36 -7.95 -15.88
C ASP A 325 -17.36 -9.37 -16.42
N MET A 326 -16.29 -10.14 -16.14
CA MET A 326 -16.15 -11.51 -16.60
C MET A 326 -17.24 -12.39 -15.94
N PRO A 327 -18.05 -13.12 -16.73
CA PRO A 327 -19.03 -14.04 -16.20
C PRO A 327 -18.41 -15.13 -15.33
N GLY A 328 -19.04 -15.44 -14.19
CA GLY A 328 -18.60 -16.52 -13.29
C GLY A 328 -17.38 -16.21 -12.43
N ARG A 329 -16.87 -14.98 -12.42
CA ARG A 329 -15.79 -14.59 -11.51
C ARG A 329 -16.24 -14.69 -10.03
N LYS A 330 -15.33 -15.11 -9.16
CA LYS A 330 -15.57 -15.18 -7.70
C LYS A 330 -15.46 -13.79 -7.11
N MET A 331 -16.52 -13.29 -6.49
CA MET A 331 -16.56 -11.93 -5.96
C MET A 331 -16.56 -11.92 -4.43
N ASN A 332 -15.86 -10.96 -3.84
CA ASN A 332 -16.14 -10.52 -2.48
C ASN A 332 -17.29 -9.50 -2.53
N PRO A 333 -18.52 -9.87 -2.12
CA PRO A 333 -19.68 -8.99 -2.28
C PRO A 333 -19.62 -7.76 -1.38
N TYR A 334 -18.79 -7.77 -0.32
CA TYR A 334 -18.70 -6.68 0.65
C TYR A 334 -17.83 -5.52 0.18
N ARG A 335 -16.85 -5.81 -0.71
CA ARG A 335 -15.99 -4.78 -1.32
C ARG A 335 -16.23 -4.61 -2.82
N GLY A 336 -16.94 -5.53 -3.45
CA GLY A 336 -17.09 -5.56 -4.89
C GLY A 336 -15.80 -5.94 -5.63
N TRP A 337 -14.85 -6.60 -4.95
CA TRP A 337 -13.58 -7.01 -5.52
C TRP A 337 -13.60 -8.47 -5.94
N GLU A 338 -12.99 -8.75 -7.08
CA GLU A 338 -12.81 -10.12 -7.55
C GLU A 338 -11.77 -10.85 -6.69
N ILE A 339 -12.06 -12.08 -6.27
CA ILE A 339 -11.11 -12.98 -5.62
C ILE A 339 -10.46 -13.83 -6.71
N TYR A 340 -9.19 -13.55 -7.00
CA TYR A 340 -8.44 -14.23 -8.05
C TYR A 340 -7.01 -14.51 -7.60
N ALA A 341 -6.81 -15.61 -6.91
CA ALA A 341 -5.51 -15.99 -6.34
C ALA A 341 -4.40 -16.19 -7.38
N PRO A 342 -4.66 -16.69 -8.63
CA PRO A 342 -3.61 -16.78 -9.65
C PRO A 342 -2.92 -15.44 -9.98
N GLY A 343 -3.58 -14.31 -9.74
CA GLY A 343 -2.99 -12.98 -9.99
C GLY A 343 -1.69 -12.73 -9.22
N ILE A 344 -1.55 -13.29 -8.01
CA ILE A 344 -0.31 -13.16 -7.23
C ILE A 344 0.87 -13.89 -7.92
N TYR A 345 0.59 -15.04 -8.53
CA TYR A 345 1.55 -15.80 -9.33
C TYR A 345 1.94 -15.04 -10.60
N ASP A 346 0.95 -14.49 -11.31
CA ASP A 346 1.19 -13.74 -12.54
C ASP A 346 2.05 -12.48 -12.28
N ILE A 347 1.86 -11.80 -11.15
CA ILE A 347 2.68 -10.66 -10.74
C ILE A 347 4.15 -11.09 -10.56
N ILE A 348 4.41 -12.10 -9.72
CA ILE A 348 5.80 -12.47 -9.40
C ILE A 348 6.53 -13.14 -10.56
N THR A 349 5.82 -13.86 -11.43
CA THR A 349 6.40 -14.41 -12.67
C THR A 349 6.69 -13.32 -13.70
N ASN A 350 5.82 -12.30 -13.82
CA ASN A 350 6.12 -11.12 -14.64
C ASN A 350 7.38 -10.39 -14.14
N LEU A 351 7.55 -10.24 -12.84
CA LEU A 351 8.76 -9.65 -12.27
C LEU A 351 10.01 -10.48 -12.57
N ARG A 352 9.92 -11.81 -12.47
CA ARG A 352 11.00 -12.71 -12.86
C ARG A 352 11.38 -12.56 -14.32
N ASP A 353 10.40 -12.62 -15.21
CA ASP A 353 10.62 -12.76 -16.64
C ASP A 353 10.94 -11.41 -17.32
N ASN A 354 10.40 -10.29 -16.84
CA ASN A 354 10.48 -8.99 -17.50
C ASN A 354 11.23 -7.89 -16.71
N TYR A 355 11.57 -8.15 -15.43
CA TYR A 355 12.23 -7.16 -14.57
C TYR A 355 13.51 -7.69 -13.88
N GLY A 356 14.09 -8.79 -14.38
CA GLY A 356 15.33 -9.33 -13.83
C GLY A 356 15.19 -10.02 -12.49
N ASN A 357 13.98 -10.48 -12.14
CA ASN A 357 13.69 -11.21 -10.91
C ASN A 357 14.10 -10.45 -9.63
N PRO A 358 13.60 -9.23 -9.41
CA PRO A 358 13.99 -8.43 -8.27
C PRO A 358 13.58 -9.10 -6.94
N ARG A 359 14.29 -8.77 -5.87
CA ARG A 359 13.86 -9.12 -4.52
C ARG A 359 12.50 -8.46 -4.25
N CYS A 360 11.53 -9.25 -3.84
CA CYS A 360 10.19 -8.74 -3.51
C CYS A 360 9.58 -9.52 -2.34
N PHE A 361 8.47 -9.02 -1.83
CA PHE A 361 7.60 -9.72 -0.89
C PHE A 361 6.16 -9.24 -1.07
N ILE A 362 5.20 -10.05 -0.67
CA ILE A 362 3.81 -9.61 -0.61
C ILE A 362 3.66 -8.75 0.64
N SER A 363 3.54 -7.45 0.44
CA SER A 363 3.43 -6.47 1.53
C SER A 363 2.01 -6.27 2.03
N GLU A 364 1.02 -6.59 1.18
CA GLU A 364 -0.39 -6.68 1.58
C GLU A 364 -1.14 -7.66 0.68
N ASN A 365 -1.97 -8.47 1.32
CA ASN A 365 -3.01 -9.29 0.72
C ASN A 365 -4.05 -9.57 1.80
N GLY A 366 -5.33 -9.54 1.49
CA GLY A 366 -6.36 -9.72 2.50
C GLY A 366 -7.78 -9.61 1.95
N ILE A 367 -8.75 -9.96 2.79
CA ILE A 367 -10.18 -9.88 2.48
C ILE A 367 -10.93 -9.15 3.58
N GLY A 368 -11.66 -8.10 3.20
CA GLY A 368 -12.54 -7.35 4.09
C GLY A 368 -13.97 -7.84 4.02
N VAL A 369 -14.55 -8.15 5.18
CA VAL A 369 -15.91 -8.68 5.30
C VAL A 369 -16.73 -7.87 6.28
N GLU A 370 -18.00 -7.68 5.98
CA GLU A 370 -18.96 -6.99 6.82
C GLU A 370 -19.59 -7.91 7.86
N ASN A 371 -19.98 -7.34 9.00
CA ASN A 371 -20.78 -8.02 10.01
C ASN A 371 -20.21 -9.40 10.43
N GLU A 372 -18.94 -9.43 10.82
CA GLU A 372 -18.26 -10.66 11.25
C GLU A 372 -18.85 -11.25 12.54
N GLN A 373 -19.68 -10.51 13.29
CA GLN A 373 -20.37 -10.99 14.49
C GLN A 373 -21.23 -12.23 14.21
N ARG A 374 -21.74 -12.40 12.99
CA ARG A 374 -22.47 -13.60 12.57
C ARG A 374 -21.62 -14.88 12.58
N PHE A 375 -20.30 -14.77 12.62
CA PHE A 375 -19.37 -15.88 12.65
C PHE A 375 -18.85 -16.21 14.06
N VAL A 376 -19.36 -15.52 15.09
CA VAL A 376 -18.94 -15.78 16.47
C VAL A 376 -19.42 -17.15 16.94
N GLN A 377 -18.48 -17.97 17.43
CA GLN A 377 -18.72 -19.24 18.07
C GLN A 377 -17.87 -19.31 19.35
N ALA A 378 -18.50 -19.59 20.48
CA ALA A 378 -17.83 -19.63 21.78
C ALA A 378 -16.95 -18.40 22.11
N GLY A 379 -17.39 -17.21 21.66
CA GLY A 379 -16.69 -15.93 21.91
C GLY A 379 -15.56 -15.58 20.93
N GLN A 380 -15.30 -16.42 19.93
CA GLN A 380 -14.30 -16.19 18.90
C GLN A 380 -14.95 -16.06 17.52
N ILE A 381 -14.43 -15.21 16.65
CA ILE A 381 -14.83 -15.14 15.24
C ILE A 381 -14.17 -16.30 14.48
N HIS A 382 -15.00 -17.17 13.91
CA HIS A 382 -14.58 -18.27 13.03
C HIS A 382 -14.61 -17.78 11.58
N ASP A 383 -13.57 -17.08 11.18
CA ASP A 383 -13.41 -16.48 9.85
C ASP A 383 -12.74 -17.43 8.85
N ASP A 384 -13.31 -18.63 8.69
CA ASP A 384 -12.81 -19.65 7.76
C ASP A 384 -12.66 -19.12 6.34
N TYR A 385 -13.53 -18.21 5.90
CA TYR A 385 -13.42 -17.56 4.60
C TYR A 385 -12.09 -16.78 4.43
N ARG A 386 -11.49 -16.27 5.52
CA ARG A 386 -10.18 -15.60 5.48
C ARG A 386 -9.06 -16.61 5.38
N ILE A 387 -9.18 -17.73 6.07
CA ILE A 387 -8.24 -18.86 5.96
C ILE A 387 -8.23 -19.40 4.53
N ASP A 388 -9.41 -19.62 3.93
CA ASP A 388 -9.55 -20.09 2.55
C ASP A 388 -8.91 -19.10 1.57
N PHE A 389 -9.18 -17.81 1.74
CA PHE A 389 -8.61 -16.74 0.91
C PHE A 389 -7.07 -16.73 0.98
N ILE A 390 -6.51 -16.71 2.19
CA ILE A 390 -5.06 -16.65 2.39
C ILE A 390 -4.39 -17.92 1.88
N SER A 391 -4.92 -19.09 2.22
CA SER A 391 -4.34 -20.38 1.80
C SER A 391 -4.33 -20.53 0.28
N GLU A 392 -5.39 -20.09 -0.41
CA GLU A 392 -5.47 -20.13 -1.87
C GLU A 392 -4.40 -19.21 -2.51
N HIS A 393 -4.22 -18.00 -1.99
CA HIS A 393 -3.17 -17.08 -2.46
C HIS A 393 -1.75 -17.60 -2.15
N LEU A 394 -1.53 -18.15 -0.97
CA LEU A 394 -0.24 -18.76 -0.59
C LEU A 394 0.13 -19.95 -1.46
N LYS A 395 -0.82 -20.76 -1.92
CA LYS A 395 -0.56 -21.86 -2.87
C LYS A 395 -0.01 -21.36 -4.20
N TRP A 396 -0.59 -20.28 -4.73
CA TRP A 396 -0.10 -19.67 -5.97
C TRP A 396 1.23 -18.95 -5.76
N LEU A 397 1.43 -18.31 -4.63
CA LEU A 397 2.70 -17.71 -4.26
C LEU A 397 3.80 -18.76 -4.17
N HIS A 398 3.53 -19.88 -3.46
CA HIS A 398 4.45 -21.01 -3.34
C HIS A 398 4.83 -21.58 -4.71
N LYS A 399 3.85 -21.72 -5.62
CA LYS A 399 4.10 -22.17 -7.00
C LYS A 399 5.13 -21.27 -7.70
N GLY A 400 4.93 -19.94 -7.68
CA GLY A 400 5.87 -19.00 -8.29
C GLY A 400 7.27 -19.04 -7.66
N ILE A 401 7.35 -19.14 -6.33
CA ILE A 401 8.64 -19.29 -5.62
C ILE A 401 9.33 -20.59 -6.04
N SER A 402 8.60 -21.71 -6.13
CA SER A 402 9.16 -23.00 -6.56
C SER A 402 9.66 -22.99 -8.01
N GLU A 403 9.14 -22.08 -8.82
CA GLU A 403 9.58 -21.84 -10.20
C GLU A 403 10.68 -20.75 -10.32
N GLY A 404 11.26 -20.32 -9.19
CA GLY A 404 12.41 -19.44 -9.14
C GLY A 404 12.12 -17.95 -8.95
N CYS A 405 10.87 -17.55 -8.67
CA CYS A 405 10.57 -16.16 -8.32
C CYS A 405 11.18 -15.79 -6.96
N HIS A 406 11.80 -14.59 -6.89
CA HIS A 406 12.53 -14.14 -5.72
C HIS A 406 11.63 -13.39 -4.71
N CYS A 407 10.60 -14.09 -4.22
CA CYS A 407 9.68 -13.57 -3.23
C CYS A 407 10.01 -14.08 -1.83
N LEU A 408 10.23 -13.17 -0.87
CA LEU A 408 10.86 -13.41 0.41
C LEU A 408 9.88 -13.43 1.59
N GLY A 409 8.63 -13.08 1.39
CA GLY A 409 7.68 -12.98 2.48
C GLY A 409 6.25 -12.73 2.08
N TYR A 410 5.38 -12.84 3.07
CA TYR A 410 3.95 -12.58 2.95
C TYR A 410 3.45 -11.85 4.19
N HIS A 411 2.90 -10.66 3.99
CA HIS A 411 2.21 -9.87 5.01
C HIS A 411 0.72 -9.79 4.67
N MET A 412 -0.11 -10.17 5.63
CA MET A 412 -1.56 -10.04 5.51
C MET A 412 -2.01 -8.62 5.87
N TRP A 413 -2.92 -8.06 5.14
CA TRP A 413 -3.65 -6.87 5.52
C TRP A 413 -4.95 -7.26 6.21
N THR A 414 -5.07 -7.07 7.53
CA THR A 414 -4.22 -6.33 8.48
C THR A 414 -4.10 -7.12 9.78
N PHE A 415 -3.27 -6.67 10.71
CA PHE A 415 -3.10 -7.37 11.99
C PHE A 415 -4.33 -7.26 12.89
N ILE A 416 -4.68 -6.04 13.31
CA ILE A 416 -5.90 -5.74 14.08
C ILE A 416 -6.87 -5.03 13.16
N ASP A 417 -8.17 -5.29 13.28
CA ASP A 417 -9.19 -4.51 12.56
C ASP A 417 -8.90 -3.03 12.69
N ASN A 418 -8.76 -2.34 11.56
CA ASN A 418 -8.35 -0.95 11.50
C ASN A 418 -9.40 -0.07 10.83
N TRP A 419 -9.24 1.23 10.95
CA TRP A 419 -10.01 2.20 10.21
C TRP A 419 -9.68 2.10 8.72
N SER A 420 -10.70 1.90 7.88
CA SER A 420 -10.55 1.61 6.45
C SER A 420 -11.05 2.76 5.56
N TRP A 421 -10.45 3.94 5.74
CA TRP A 421 -10.71 5.15 4.95
C TRP A 421 -12.22 5.50 4.94
N LEU A 422 -12.83 5.77 3.76
CA LEU A 422 -14.26 6.07 3.65
C LEU A 422 -15.17 4.95 4.17
N ASN A 423 -14.68 3.71 4.22
CA ASN A 423 -15.45 2.59 4.74
C ASN A 423 -15.44 2.49 6.28
N GLY A 424 -14.65 3.30 6.99
CA GLY A 424 -14.54 3.22 8.45
C GLY A 424 -14.28 1.79 8.91
N TYR A 425 -15.21 1.21 9.67
CA TYR A 425 -15.17 -0.17 10.12
C TYR A 425 -16.22 -1.09 9.47
N LYS A 426 -16.76 -0.68 8.33
CA LYS A 426 -17.69 -1.50 7.57
C LYS A 426 -17.09 -2.85 7.19
N ASN A 427 -15.86 -2.84 6.68
CA ASN A 427 -15.13 -4.03 6.29
C ASN A 427 -14.02 -4.31 7.30
N ARG A 428 -14.03 -5.52 7.87
CA ARG A 428 -13.03 -5.99 8.82
C ARG A 428 -12.01 -6.87 8.11
N TYR A 429 -10.73 -6.60 8.33
CA TYR A 429 -9.61 -7.27 7.66
C TYR A 429 -8.68 -8.00 8.63
N GLY A 430 -8.78 -7.73 9.94
CA GLY A 430 -7.79 -8.14 10.93
C GLY A 430 -7.75 -9.64 11.20
N PHE A 431 -6.58 -10.12 11.63
CA PHE A 431 -6.44 -11.36 12.37
C PHE A 431 -6.98 -11.25 13.81
N VAL A 432 -7.03 -10.03 14.29
CA VAL A 432 -7.51 -9.68 15.62
C VAL A 432 -8.72 -8.78 15.49
N GLN A 433 -9.82 -9.20 16.10
CA GLN A 433 -11.03 -8.38 16.24
C GLN A 433 -10.75 -7.21 17.18
N LEU A 434 -11.21 -6.02 16.81
CA LEU A 434 -11.23 -4.84 17.65
C LEU A 434 -12.67 -4.50 18.06
N ASP A 435 -12.91 -4.42 19.35
CA ASP A 435 -14.08 -3.73 19.89
C ASP A 435 -13.72 -2.25 20.07
N LEU A 436 -14.37 -1.37 19.31
CA LEU A 436 -14.05 0.06 19.30
C LEU A 436 -14.37 0.75 20.63
N ALA A 437 -15.44 0.33 21.31
CA ALA A 437 -15.89 0.98 22.54
C ALA A 437 -14.98 0.64 23.73
N THR A 438 -14.57 -0.62 23.83
CA THR A 438 -13.76 -1.14 24.93
C THR A 438 -12.27 -1.24 24.63
N GLN A 439 -11.91 -1.09 23.35
CA GLN A 439 -10.55 -1.33 22.83
C GLN A 439 -10.05 -2.76 23.12
N THR A 440 -10.95 -3.72 23.29
CA THR A 440 -10.60 -5.13 23.49
C THR A 440 -10.13 -5.76 22.18
N ARG A 441 -9.05 -6.55 22.26
CA ARG A 441 -8.46 -7.32 21.18
C ARG A 441 -8.78 -8.80 21.38
N THR A 442 -9.45 -9.43 20.40
CA THR A 442 -9.76 -10.85 20.43
C THR A 442 -9.22 -11.53 19.16
N VAL A 443 -8.35 -12.51 19.34
CA VAL A 443 -7.76 -13.24 18.20
C VAL A 443 -8.85 -14.03 17.47
N LYS A 444 -8.92 -13.88 16.14
CA LYS A 444 -9.81 -14.64 15.28
C LYS A 444 -9.19 -15.99 14.93
N LYS A 445 -10.00 -16.96 14.48
CA LYS A 445 -9.53 -18.29 14.04
C LYS A 445 -8.44 -18.20 12.98
N SER A 446 -8.55 -17.27 12.04
CA SER A 446 -7.52 -17.02 11.02
C SER A 446 -6.18 -16.59 11.60
N GLY A 447 -6.16 -15.84 12.69
CA GLY A 447 -4.92 -15.46 13.39
C GLY A 447 -4.21 -16.67 13.98
N GLU A 448 -4.94 -17.59 14.58
CA GLU A 448 -4.38 -18.85 15.10
C GLU A 448 -3.86 -19.76 13.98
N TRP A 449 -4.60 -19.87 12.89
CA TRP A 449 -4.17 -20.62 11.70
C TRP A 449 -2.90 -20.04 11.09
N PHE A 450 -2.82 -18.71 10.97
CA PHE A 450 -1.63 -18.04 10.44
C PHE A 450 -0.42 -18.20 11.36
N ALA A 451 -0.62 -18.16 12.68
CA ALA A 451 0.43 -18.42 13.65
C ALA A 451 1.01 -19.83 13.49
N ALA A 452 0.15 -20.85 13.34
CA ALA A 452 0.60 -22.22 13.08
C ALA A 452 1.35 -22.32 11.73
N THR A 453 0.88 -21.62 10.69
CA THR A 453 1.54 -21.56 9.38
C THR A 453 2.93 -20.94 9.49
N ALA A 454 3.06 -19.83 10.20
CA ALA A 454 4.35 -19.16 10.41
C ALA A 454 5.33 -20.03 11.23
N GLU A 455 4.85 -20.65 12.31
CA GLU A 455 5.66 -21.52 13.17
C GLU A 455 6.21 -22.76 12.45
N HIS A 456 5.41 -23.36 11.55
CA HIS A 456 5.84 -24.52 10.75
C HIS A 456 6.48 -24.14 9.42
N ASN A 457 6.56 -22.87 9.11
CA ASN A 457 7.01 -22.33 7.82
C ASN A 457 6.27 -22.95 6.63
N GLY A 458 4.96 -23.13 6.78
CA GLY A 458 4.09 -23.72 5.76
C GLY A 458 2.80 -24.33 6.32
N PHE A 459 2.00 -24.90 5.42
CA PHE A 459 0.70 -25.49 5.75
C PHE A 459 0.36 -26.70 4.84
N ASP A 460 -0.69 -27.45 5.16
CA ASP A 460 -1.17 -28.59 4.37
C ASP A 460 -2.35 -28.21 3.46
#